data_3e4cb1aad83c106ad3d52eb06a0c9c45
#
_entry.id   3e4cb1aad83c106ad3d52eb06a0c9c45
#
_cell.length_a   1.000
_cell.length_b   1.000
_cell.length_c   1.000
_cell.angle_alpha   90.00
_cell.angle_beta   90.00
_cell.angle_gamma   90.00
#
_symmetry.space_group_name_H-M   'P 1'
#
loop_
_entity.id
_entity.type
_entity.pdbx_description
1 polymer ?
#
loop_
_entity_poly.entity_id
_entity_poly.type
_entity_poly.pdbx_seq_one_letter_code
_entity_poly.pdbx_strand_id
1 'polypeptide(L)'
;MAQWRRKGGNEVFSAEEIEARLKDELPQWYLEDGWIRRKYKTSGWKATLMVVNTVGHLAEAAWHHPDLTVSYAFVTVKLQNHEAKGITEKDFALAKKIEEVLMWQPGKEEGGPLQGTPDDPRFK
;
A
#
# COMPACT_ATOMS: atom_id res chain seq x y z
N MET A 1 -5.46 -13.36 -15.62
CA MET A 1 -4.92 -12.15 -15.00
C MET A 1 -4.40 -11.20 -16.07
N ALA A 2 -4.80 -9.95 -16.03
CA ALA A 2 -4.35 -8.97 -17.01
C ALA A 2 -2.85 -8.69 -16.84
N GLN A 3 -2.16 -8.56 -17.97
CA GLN A 3 -0.77 -8.12 -17.95
C GLN A 3 -0.74 -6.64 -18.27
N TRP A 4 -0.23 -5.86 -17.34
CA TRP A 4 -0.15 -4.43 -17.52
C TRP A 4 1.15 -4.04 -18.21
N ARG A 5 1.02 -3.21 -19.23
CA ARG A 5 2.16 -2.69 -19.92
C ARG A 5 2.93 -1.75 -19.00
N ARG A 6 4.22 -2.02 -18.85
CA ARG A 6 5.06 -1.15 -18.03
C ARG A 6 5.35 0.16 -18.74
N LYS A 7 5.22 1.24 -17.99
CA LYS A 7 5.60 2.57 -18.44
C LYS A 7 6.97 2.92 -17.88
N GLY A 8 7.62 3.91 -18.47
CA GLY A 8 8.84 4.45 -17.91
C GLY A 8 8.60 5.04 -16.51
N GLY A 9 9.64 5.16 -15.70
CA GLY A 9 9.55 5.52 -14.30
C GLY A 9 8.76 6.79 -13.99
N ASN A 10 8.78 7.77 -14.92
CA ASN A 10 8.06 9.03 -14.74
C ASN A 10 6.91 9.23 -15.73
N GLU A 11 6.50 8.17 -16.43
CA GLU A 11 5.31 8.26 -17.26
C GLU A 11 4.07 8.18 -16.38
N VAL A 12 3.17 9.14 -16.56
CA VAL A 12 1.95 9.27 -15.77
C VAL A 12 0.82 8.45 -16.39
N PHE A 13 0.09 7.74 -15.54
CA PHE A 13 -1.11 7.01 -15.95
C PHE A 13 -2.30 7.96 -15.97
N SER A 14 -3.26 7.71 -16.89
CA SER A 14 -4.54 8.42 -16.87
C SER A 14 -5.39 7.92 -15.69
N ALA A 15 -6.42 8.69 -15.33
CA ALA A 15 -7.34 8.28 -14.26
C ALA A 15 -8.00 6.93 -14.56
N GLU A 16 -8.42 6.71 -15.81
CA GLU A 16 -9.03 5.45 -16.22
C GLU A 16 -8.06 4.28 -16.08
N GLU A 17 -6.81 4.48 -16.50
CA GLU A 17 -5.77 3.46 -16.35
C GLU A 17 -5.51 3.14 -14.88
N ILE A 18 -5.44 4.17 -14.03
CA ILE A 18 -5.21 4.00 -12.61
C ILE A 18 -6.32 3.18 -11.97
N GLU A 19 -7.57 3.58 -12.21
CA GLU A 19 -8.72 2.89 -11.60
C GLU A 19 -8.84 1.45 -12.06
N ALA A 20 -8.62 1.20 -13.35
CA ALA A 20 -8.66 -0.17 -13.88
C ALA A 20 -7.57 -1.04 -13.25
N ARG A 21 -6.36 -0.50 -13.14
CA ARG A 21 -5.24 -1.25 -12.57
C ARG A 21 -5.41 -1.49 -11.07
N LEU A 22 -5.90 -0.50 -10.33
CA LEU A 22 -6.17 -0.69 -8.90
C LEU A 22 -7.20 -1.79 -8.69
N LYS A 23 -8.28 -1.78 -9.48
CA LYS A 23 -9.30 -2.82 -9.36
C LYS A 23 -8.73 -4.21 -9.61
N ASP A 24 -7.79 -4.33 -10.55
CA ASP A 24 -7.18 -5.60 -10.91
C ASP A 24 -6.11 -6.05 -9.90
N GLU A 25 -5.22 -5.16 -9.49
CA GLU A 25 -4.03 -5.51 -8.71
C GLU A 25 -4.08 -5.10 -7.24
N LEU A 26 -4.79 -4.03 -6.92
CA LEU A 26 -4.83 -3.45 -5.58
C LEU A 26 -6.25 -3.01 -5.23
N PRO A 27 -7.19 -3.95 -5.11
CA PRO A 27 -8.62 -3.59 -4.96
C PRO A 27 -8.96 -2.83 -3.69
N GLN A 28 -8.07 -2.81 -2.69
CA GLN A 28 -8.29 -2.04 -1.46
C GLN A 28 -7.75 -0.61 -1.55
N TRP A 29 -7.03 -0.31 -2.62
CA TRP A 29 -6.53 1.04 -2.87
C TRP A 29 -7.49 1.79 -3.77
N TYR A 30 -7.54 3.11 -3.64
CA TYR A 30 -8.46 3.94 -4.42
C TYR A 30 -7.79 5.23 -4.84
N LEU A 31 -8.31 5.81 -5.92
CA LEU A 31 -7.82 7.09 -6.45
C LEU A 31 -8.71 8.21 -5.91
N GLU A 32 -8.10 9.24 -5.35
CA GLU A 32 -8.81 10.42 -4.88
C GLU A 32 -7.87 11.62 -4.96
N ASP A 33 -8.33 12.70 -5.59
CA ASP A 33 -7.58 13.94 -5.74
C ASP A 33 -6.17 13.76 -6.29
N GLY A 34 -5.99 12.84 -7.23
CA GLY A 34 -4.70 12.60 -7.86
C GLY A 34 -3.71 11.75 -7.08
N TRP A 35 -4.14 11.15 -5.98
CA TRP A 35 -3.33 10.27 -5.16
C TRP A 35 -3.95 8.89 -5.12
N ILE A 36 -3.14 7.84 -5.14
CA ILE A 36 -3.64 6.51 -4.78
C ILE A 36 -3.50 6.34 -3.28
N ARG A 37 -4.56 5.82 -2.64
CA ARG A 37 -4.71 5.82 -1.19
C ARG A 37 -5.14 4.46 -0.67
N ARG A 38 -4.71 4.17 0.54
CA ARG A 38 -5.12 2.97 1.26
C ARG A 38 -5.29 3.33 2.73
N LYS A 39 -6.45 3.01 3.29
CA LYS A 39 -6.69 3.20 4.71
C LYS A 39 -6.53 1.86 5.41
N TYR A 40 -5.50 1.77 6.24
CA TYR A 40 -5.26 0.58 7.06
C TYR A 40 -5.89 0.80 8.43
N LYS A 41 -6.99 0.10 8.69
CA LYS A 41 -7.62 0.13 10.02
C LYS A 41 -6.85 -0.81 10.92
N THR A 42 -6.64 -0.38 12.17
CA THR A 42 -5.84 -1.13 13.13
C THR A 42 -6.62 -1.37 14.41
N SER A 43 -6.08 -2.22 15.27
CA SER A 43 -6.69 -2.53 16.57
C SER A 43 -6.40 -1.46 17.63
N GLY A 44 -5.53 -0.50 17.35
CA GLY A 44 -5.22 0.57 18.29
C GLY A 44 -3.86 1.18 18.02
N TRP A 45 -3.39 2.00 18.95
CA TRP A 45 -2.20 2.83 18.77
C TRP A 45 -0.93 2.03 18.46
N LYS A 46 -0.71 0.93 19.17
CA LYS A 46 0.46 0.09 18.95
C LYS A 46 0.51 -0.45 17.52
N ALA A 47 -0.59 -1.01 17.05
CA ALA A 47 -0.66 -1.53 15.69
C ALA A 47 -0.53 -0.40 14.66
N THR A 48 -1.11 0.76 14.95
CA THR A 48 -0.96 1.95 14.10
C THR A 48 0.50 2.33 13.93
N LEU A 49 1.26 2.38 15.02
CA LEU A 49 2.69 2.69 14.93
C LEU A 49 3.47 1.62 14.17
N MET A 50 3.07 0.35 14.30
CA MET A 50 3.69 -0.72 13.51
C MET A 50 3.48 -0.51 12.01
N VAL A 51 2.29 -0.08 11.61
CA VAL A 51 2.00 0.25 10.21
C VAL A 51 2.89 1.41 9.75
N VAL A 52 2.93 2.49 10.53
CA VAL A 52 3.74 3.66 10.21
C VAL A 52 5.21 3.29 10.02
N ASN A 53 5.76 2.52 10.94
CA ASN A 53 7.17 2.14 10.89
C ASN A 53 7.46 1.22 9.71
N THR A 54 6.56 0.30 9.40
CA THR A 54 6.72 -0.60 8.26
C THR A 54 6.70 0.18 6.94
N VAL A 55 5.70 1.04 6.78
CA VAL A 55 5.60 1.88 5.57
C VAL A 55 6.84 2.78 5.46
N GLY A 56 7.27 3.36 6.57
CA GLY A 56 8.46 4.21 6.60
C GLY A 56 9.70 3.49 6.11
N HIS A 57 9.92 2.27 6.59
CA HIS A 57 11.05 1.46 6.15
C HIS A 57 11.00 1.18 4.64
N LEU A 58 9.83 0.74 4.16
CA LEU A 58 9.68 0.39 2.75
C LEU A 58 9.84 1.61 1.85
N ALA A 59 9.29 2.76 2.26
CA ALA A 59 9.40 4.00 1.50
C ALA A 59 10.85 4.47 1.40
N GLU A 60 11.58 4.37 2.50
CA GLU A 60 12.99 4.75 2.52
C GLU A 60 13.82 3.81 1.66
N ALA A 61 13.56 2.51 1.73
CA ALA A 61 14.24 1.52 0.91
C ALA A 61 13.96 1.72 -0.58
N ALA A 62 12.75 2.12 -0.92
CA ALA A 62 12.32 2.38 -2.30
C ALA A 62 12.77 3.75 -2.79
N TRP A 63 13.14 4.63 -1.88
CA TRP A 63 13.40 6.05 -2.15
C TRP A 63 12.21 6.71 -2.86
N HIS A 64 11.02 6.45 -2.33
CA HIS A 64 9.76 7.00 -2.85
C HIS A 64 8.81 7.14 -1.67
N HIS A 65 8.47 8.36 -1.30
CA HIS A 65 7.89 8.65 0.00
C HIS A 65 6.40 9.01 -0.09
N PRO A 66 5.54 8.26 0.61
CA PRO A 66 4.12 8.60 0.72
C PRO A 66 3.88 9.73 1.71
N ASP A 67 2.67 10.28 1.67
CA ASP A 67 2.15 11.04 2.80
C ASP A 67 1.33 10.10 3.66
N LEU A 68 1.40 10.28 4.96
CA LEU A 68 0.65 9.46 5.92
C LEU A 68 -0.26 10.33 6.76
N THR A 69 -1.50 9.88 6.93
CA THR A 69 -2.38 10.41 7.97
C THR A 69 -2.46 9.36 9.06
N VAL A 70 -2.05 9.72 10.26
CA VAL A 70 -1.95 8.79 11.38
C VAL A 70 -2.99 9.16 12.43
N SER A 71 -3.82 8.20 12.80
CA SER A 71 -4.80 8.37 13.87
C SER A 71 -4.70 7.19 14.82
N TYR A 72 -5.47 7.23 15.90
CA TYR A 72 -5.38 6.17 16.93
C TYR A 72 -5.53 4.77 16.34
N ALA A 73 -6.51 4.57 15.48
CA ALA A 73 -6.86 3.24 14.99
C ALA A 73 -6.87 3.14 13.47
N PHE A 74 -6.14 4.01 12.79
CA PHE A 74 -5.93 3.84 11.35
C PHE A 74 -4.74 4.64 10.86
N VAL A 75 -4.23 4.22 9.70
CA VAL A 75 -3.22 4.96 8.93
C VAL A 75 -3.72 5.04 7.50
N THR A 76 -3.80 6.24 6.96
CA THR A 76 -4.05 6.41 5.53
C THR A 76 -2.72 6.68 4.85
N VAL A 77 -2.38 5.82 3.91
CA VAL A 77 -1.18 5.95 3.08
C VAL A 77 -1.61 6.52 1.75
N LYS A 78 -0.97 7.59 1.30
CA LYS A 78 -1.25 8.09 -0.04
C LYS A 78 0.04 8.32 -0.81
N LEU A 79 0.02 7.94 -2.07
CA LEU A 79 1.17 7.95 -2.96
C LEU A 79 0.89 8.80 -4.20
N GLN A 80 1.91 9.55 -4.58
CA GLN A 80 1.94 10.31 -5.81
C GLN A 80 3.41 10.56 -6.15
N ASN A 81 3.74 10.58 -7.42
CA ASN A 81 5.07 10.95 -7.85
C ASN A 81 5.09 12.47 -8.04
N HIS A 82 5.69 13.19 -7.09
CA HIS A 82 5.72 14.65 -7.12
C HIS A 82 6.50 15.19 -8.32
N GLU A 83 7.57 14.52 -8.69
CA GLU A 83 8.40 14.92 -9.81
C GLU A 83 7.62 14.83 -11.13
N ALA A 84 6.89 13.74 -11.33
CA ALA A 84 6.08 13.51 -12.52
C ALA A 84 4.71 14.21 -12.45
N LYS A 85 4.29 14.65 -11.26
CA LYS A 85 3.00 15.29 -11.00
C LYS A 85 1.81 14.37 -11.34
N GLY A 86 1.90 13.13 -10.90
CA GLY A 86 0.84 12.15 -11.11
C GLY A 86 1.24 10.78 -10.60
N ILE A 87 0.46 9.79 -11.00
CA ILE A 87 0.69 8.40 -10.59
C ILE A 87 1.52 7.70 -11.65
N THR A 88 2.60 7.07 -11.22
CA THR A 88 3.54 6.37 -12.09
C THR A 88 3.72 4.93 -11.64
N GLU A 89 4.53 4.18 -12.36
CA GLU A 89 4.86 2.79 -12.01
C GLU A 89 5.49 2.69 -10.62
N LYS A 90 6.21 3.72 -10.18
CA LYS A 90 6.82 3.75 -8.83
C LYS A 90 5.76 3.69 -7.75
N ASP A 91 4.64 4.38 -7.94
CA ASP A 91 3.55 4.38 -6.98
C ASP A 91 2.91 3.00 -6.87
N PHE A 92 2.65 2.36 -8.00
CA PHE A 92 2.10 1.01 -8.00
C PHE A 92 3.07 -0.01 -7.39
N ALA A 93 4.34 0.09 -7.72
CA ALA A 93 5.34 -0.83 -7.19
C ALA A 93 5.44 -0.74 -5.67
N LEU A 94 5.48 0.48 -5.13
CA LEU A 94 5.55 0.67 -3.69
C LEU A 94 4.24 0.26 -3.01
N ALA A 95 3.10 0.62 -3.59
CA ALA A 95 1.79 0.25 -3.05
C ALA A 95 1.66 -1.27 -2.93
N LYS A 96 2.09 -2.00 -3.95
CA LYS A 96 2.07 -3.47 -3.93
C LYS A 96 2.93 -4.05 -2.82
N LYS A 97 4.12 -3.49 -2.64
CA LYS A 97 5.03 -3.98 -1.60
C LYS A 97 4.47 -3.67 -0.21
N ILE A 98 3.92 -2.49 -0.02
CA ILE A 98 3.28 -2.12 1.25
C ILE A 98 2.14 -3.10 1.56
N GLU A 99 1.26 -3.33 0.61
CA GLU A 99 0.13 -4.23 0.80
C GLU A 99 0.59 -5.65 1.12
N GLU A 100 1.57 -6.15 0.37
CA GLU A 100 2.13 -7.48 0.57
C GLU A 100 2.69 -7.67 1.98
N VAL A 101 3.48 -6.71 2.44
CA VAL A 101 4.15 -6.82 3.75
C VAL A 101 3.16 -6.62 4.90
N LEU A 102 2.32 -5.59 4.82
CA LEU A 102 1.38 -5.29 5.90
C LEU A 102 0.30 -6.36 6.06
N MET A 103 -0.13 -6.96 4.96
CA MET A 103 -1.22 -7.95 5.00
C MET A 103 -0.70 -9.38 5.09
N TRP A 104 0.59 -9.56 5.28
CA TRP A 104 1.16 -10.88 5.46
C TRP A 104 0.65 -11.52 6.75
N GLN A 105 0.05 -12.70 6.61
CA GLN A 105 -0.53 -13.43 7.73
C GLN A 105 -0.02 -14.87 7.71
N PRO A 106 1.21 -15.09 8.23
CA PRO A 106 1.82 -16.42 8.16
C PRO A 106 1.05 -17.51 8.90
N GLY A 107 0.24 -17.14 9.90
CA GLY A 107 -0.58 -18.11 10.60
C GLY A 107 -1.67 -18.74 9.75
N LYS A 108 -1.98 -18.15 8.59
CA LYS A 108 -2.96 -18.70 7.65
C LYS A 108 -2.32 -19.55 6.56
N GLU A 109 -1.00 -19.63 6.55
CA GLU A 109 -0.28 -20.44 5.57
C GLU A 109 -0.27 -21.90 6.04
N GLU A 110 -0.81 -22.78 5.20
CA GLU A 110 -0.88 -24.19 5.51
C GLU A 110 0.52 -24.79 5.58
N GLY A 111 0.80 -25.48 6.69
CA GLY A 111 2.09 -26.13 6.88
C GLY A 111 3.24 -25.21 7.25
N GLY A 112 3.00 -23.93 7.40
CA GLY A 112 4.03 -22.99 7.79
C GLY A 112 4.39 -23.09 9.27
N PRO A 113 5.63 -22.78 9.64
CA PRO A 113 6.09 -22.88 11.03
C PRO A 113 5.69 -21.69 11.92
N LEU A 114 5.20 -20.60 11.32
CA LEU A 114 4.87 -19.39 12.05
C LEU A 114 3.41 -19.40 12.47
N GLN A 115 3.14 -19.05 13.72
CA GLN A 115 1.77 -19.06 14.24
C GLN A 115 0.93 -17.89 13.74
N GLY A 116 1.58 -16.75 13.54
CA GLY A 116 0.86 -15.53 13.25
C GLY A 116 0.30 -14.90 14.51
N THR A 117 -0.50 -13.85 14.34
CA THR A 117 -1.10 -13.13 15.47
C THR A 117 -2.34 -13.88 15.96
N PRO A 118 -2.39 -14.30 17.24
CA PRO A 118 -3.58 -14.95 17.77
C PRO A 118 -4.72 -13.94 17.91
N ASP A 119 -5.91 -14.38 17.57
CA ASP A 119 -7.19 -13.71 17.87
C ASP A 119 -7.36 -12.29 17.36
N ASP A 120 -6.44 -11.79 16.55
CA ASP A 120 -6.52 -10.38 16.21
C ASP A 120 -6.10 -10.09 14.78
N PRO A 121 -7.05 -9.74 13.91
CA PRO A 121 -6.69 -9.12 12.66
C PRO A 121 -6.13 -7.73 12.97
N ARG A 122 -4.82 -7.63 13.08
CA ARG A 122 -4.14 -6.38 13.38
C ARG A 122 -4.50 -5.27 12.40
N PHE A 123 -4.73 -5.66 11.16
CA PHE A 123 -5.02 -4.71 10.08
C PHE A 123 -6.26 -5.18 9.34
N LYS A 124 -7.09 -4.23 8.99
CA LYS A 124 -8.29 -4.49 8.21
C LYS A 124 -8.33 -3.68 6.94
#